data_b5f2e1159b91b037f9834a4d64a540f3
#
_entry.id   b5f2e1159b91b037f9834a4d64a540f3
#
_cell.length_a   1.000
_cell.length_b   1.000
_cell.length_c   1.000
_cell.angle_alpha   90.00
_cell.angle_beta   90.00
_cell.angle_gamma   90.00
#
_symmetry.space_group_name_H-M   'P 1'
#
loop_
_entity.id
_entity.type
_entity.pdbx_description
1 polymer ?
#
loop_
_entity_poly.entity_id
_entity_poly.type
_entity_poly.pdbx_seq_one_letter_code
_entity_poly.pdbx_strand_id
1 'polypeptide(L)' 'MNNLVIYLRQVSYDLTQIARACKDESAVAKLETLAQQLIEKAAELEPRS' A
#
# COMPACT_ATOMS: atom_id res chain seq x y z
N MET A 1 -4.42 -0.15 -19.82
CA MET A 1 -4.53 0.34 -18.45
C MET A 1 -4.65 -0.82 -17.48
N ASN A 2 -3.92 -0.78 -16.39
CA ASN A 2 -3.88 -1.90 -15.44
C ASN A 2 -4.70 -1.56 -14.20
N ASN A 3 -5.92 -2.10 -14.12
CA ASN A 3 -6.81 -1.83 -12.99
C ASN A 3 -6.26 -2.38 -11.68
N LEU A 4 -5.48 -3.45 -11.76
CA LEU A 4 -4.88 -4.03 -10.56
C LEU A 4 -3.88 -3.08 -9.92
N VAL A 5 -3.09 -2.39 -10.75
CA VAL A 5 -2.13 -1.40 -10.24
C VAL A 5 -2.86 -0.28 -9.52
N ILE A 6 -3.93 0.21 -10.11
CA ILE A 6 -4.74 1.27 -9.50
C ILE A 6 -5.31 0.78 -8.17
N TYR A 7 -5.83 -0.44 -8.15
CA TYR A 7 -6.40 -1.03 -6.95
C TYR A 7 -5.36 -1.16 -5.84
N LEU A 8 -4.16 -1.64 -6.18
CA LEU A 8 -3.09 -1.82 -5.20
C LEU A 8 -2.65 -0.49 -4.60
N ARG A 9 -2.58 0.54 -5.42
CA ARG A 9 -2.21 1.86 -4.92
C ARG A 9 -3.28 2.43 -4.01
N GLN A 10 -4.54 2.20 -4.35
CA GLN A 10 -5.65 2.66 -3.51
C GLN A 10 -5.64 1.95 -2.15
N VAL A 11 -5.45 0.63 -2.16
CA VAL A 11 -5.39 -0.14 -0.91
C VAL A 11 -4.21 0.30 -0.06
N SER A 12 -3.07 0.55 -0.69
CA SER A 12 -1.88 1.02 0.00
C SER A 12 -2.14 2.36 0.70
N TYR A 13 -2.81 3.27 0.00
CA TYR A 13 -3.18 4.56 0.58
C TYR A 13 -4.12 4.38 1.77
N ASP A 14 -5.12 3.51 1.63
CA ASP A 14 -6.08 3.24 2.69
C ASP A 14 -5.38 2.65 3.92
N LEU A 15 -4.43 1.75 3.71
CA LEU A 15 -3.66 1.17 4.82
C LEU A 15 -2.85 2.24 5.56
N THR A 16 -2.28 3.18 4.82
CA THR A 16 -1.54 4.28 5.42
C THR A 16 -2.46 5.14 6.29
N GLN A 17 -3.68 5.40 5.81
CA GLN A 17 -4.65 6.18 6.57
C GLN A 17 -5.06 5.44 7.85
N ILE A 18 -5.26 4.14 7.77
CA ILE A 18 -5.59 3.32 8.93
C ILE A 18 -4.44 3.36 9.93
N ALA A 19 -3.21 3.25 9.45
CA ALA A 19 -2.03 3.27 10.31
C ALA A 19 -1.94 4.58 11.09
N ARG A 20 -2.26 5.70 10.44
CA ARG A 20 -2.22 7.00 11.10
C ARG A 20 -3.25 7.12 12.23
N ALA A 21 -4.37 6.41 12.09
CA ALA A 21 -5.41 6.40 13.10
C ALA A 21 -5.14 5.42 14.22
N CYS A 22 -4.22 4.49 14.05
CA CYS A 22 -3.87 3.49 15.06
C CYS A 22 -3.03 4.10 16.16
N LYS A 23 -3.27 3.64 17.40
CA LYS A 23 -2.46 4.05 18.53
C LYS A 23 -1.45 3.00 18.95
N ASP A 24 -1.51 1.83 18.34
CA ASP A 24 -0.61 0.72 18.63
C ASP A 24 0.58 0.76 17.67
N GLU A 25 1.76 1.06 18.20
CA GLU A 25 2.96 1.22 17.39
C GLU A 25 3.29 -0.05 16.59
N SER A 26 3.04 -1.21 17.18
CA SER A 26 3.29 -2.49 16.53
C SER A 26 2.38 -2.66 15.32
N ALA A 27 1.12 -2.30 15.46
CA ALA A 27 0.16 -2.36 14.36
C ALA A 27 0.51 -1.37 13.28
N VAL A 28 0.93 -0.16 13.67
CA VAL A 28 1.33 0.87 12.71
C VAL A 28 2.50 0.37 11.86
N ALA A 29 3.51 -0.22 12.49
CA ALA A 29 4.68 -0.72 11.78
C ALA A 29 4.28 -1.80 10.77
N LYS A 30 3.40 -2.71 11.16
CA LYS A 30 2.95 -3.78 10.27
C LYS A 30 2.13 -3.23 9.10
N LEU A 31 1.26 -2.27 9.37
CA LEU A 31 0.44 -1.67 8.33
C LEU A 31 1.29 -0.91 7.32
N GLU A 32 2.29 -0.20 7.81
CA GLU A 32 3.20 0.53 6.93
C GLU A 32 4.01 -0.42 6.06
N THR A 33 4.45 -1.54 6.64
CA THR A 33 5.18 -2.55 5.88
C THR A 33 4.29 -3.13 4.78
N LEU A 34 3.04 -3.43 5.08
CA LEU A 34 2.10 -3.94 4.09
C LEU A 34 1.85 -2.93 2.99
N ALA A 35 1.67 -1.66 3.36
CA ALA A 35 1.46 -0.60 2.37
C ALA A 35 2.66 -0.50 1.43
N GLN A 36 3.86 -0.59 2.00
CA GLN A 36 5.09 -0.53 1.19
C GLN A 36 5.17 -1.71 0.24
N GLN A 37 4.84 -2.91 0.70
CA GLN A 37 4.85 -4.11 -0.15
C GLN A 37 3.85 -3.98 -1.29
N LEU A 38 2.70 -3.41 -1.03
CA LEU A 38 1.69 -3.20 -2.07
C LEU A 38 2.16 -2.20 -3.12
N ILE A 39 2.81 -1.13 -2.68
CA ILE A 39 3.37 -0.14 -3.61
C ILE A 39 4.44 -0.79 -4.48
N GLU A 40 5.30 -1.60 -3.88
CA GLU A 40 6.36 -2.28 -4.62
C GLU A 40 5.77 -3.26 -5.64
N LYS A 41 4.73 -3.98 -5.23
CA LYS A 41 4.05 -4.91 -6.14
C LYS A 41 3.41 -4.16 -7.30
N ALA A 42 2.78 -3.04 -7.01
CA ALA A 42 2.16 -2.23 -8.05
C ALA A 42 3.21 -1.73 -9.05
N ALA A 43 4.37 -1.32 -8.54
CA ALA A 43 5.45 -0.86 -9.41
C ALA A 43 5.95 -1.97 -10.32
N GLU A 44 6.01 -3.22 -9.80
CA GLU A 44 6.42 -4.36 -10.61
C GLU A 44 5.43 -4.65 -11.73
N LEU A 45 4.16 -4.38 -11.49
CA LEU A 45 3.09 -4.70 -12.44
C LEU A 45 2.88 -3.59 -13.47
N GLU A 46 3.42 -2.40 -13.22
CA GLU A 46 3.27 -1.30 -14.16
C GLU A 46 4.10 -1.57 -15.42
N PRO A 47 3.51 -1.34 -16.60
CA PRO A 47 4.26 -1.49 -17.84
C PRO A 47 5.36 -0.44 -17.92
N ARG A 48 6.50 -0.86 -18.41
CA ARG A 48 7.60 0.07 -18.62
C ARG A 48 7.41 0.77 -19.96
N SER A 49 7.56 2.05 -19.94
CA SER A 49 7.48 2.83 -21.18
C SER A 49 8.86 3.11 -21.75
#